data_433b58c790b362fb0666d40d5ac85317
#
_entry.id   433b58c790b362fb0666d40d5ac85317
#
_cell.length_a   1.000
_cell.length_b   1.000
_cell.length_c   1.000
_cell.angle_alpha   90.00
_cell.angle_beta   90.00
_cell.angle_gamma   90.00
#
_symmetry.space_group_name_H-M   'P 1'
#
loop_
_entity.id
_entity.type
_entity.pdbx_description
1 polymer ?
#
loop_
_entity_poly.entity_id
_entity_poly.type
_entity_poly.pdbx_seq_one_letter_code
_entity_poly.pdbx_strand_id
1 'polypeptide(L)'
;KDGVANYVLPPPMIGFFEFSLMPLRGDLNQKVLSELLHQYVRVEDDFLKELFTKGETQVGRIFVHEPALPGPEKPGEGRFGGEPGIMTAAAGVTADAGDHGHQGANEVGSLCILDYERATEVIKTASYRGISLCYCRHKMAHLGRACDAPQEICMTFNEPARALIKHQHARAVSKEECLDLLRIAWEHKLVQFGSNVREGVGFICNCCGCCCEAMAAARRFGLLHPIHTTNFLPVLETGKCKGCGRCVSVCPVAAMSLVTASDPRKPKRKVARLSEELCLGCGLCVRECPEGAIALKERAQRIIPPLNAVHQAVVMAVERGKLQNLIFDSFLTLAV
;
A
#
# COMPACT_ATOMS: atom_id res chain seq x y z
N LYS A 1 -8.23 -37.91 -21.08
CA LYS A 1 -8.88 -36.80 -20.32
C LYS A 1 -8.58 -35.54 -21.10
N ASP A 2 -9.50 -35.12 -21.90
CA ASP A 2 -9.41 -33.98 -22.80
C ASP A 2 -9.36 -32.72 -21.95
N GLY A 3 -8.17 -32.11 -21.90
CA GLY A 3 -7.94 -30.88 -21.14
C GLY A 3 -8.59 -29.71 -21.86
N VAL A 4 -9.86 -29.44 -21.57
CA VAL A 4 -10.48 -28.18 -21.91
C VAL A 4 -9.80 -27.11 -21.07
N ALA A 5 -9.05 -26.23 -21.71
CA ALA A 5 -8.43 -25.08 -21.04
C ALA A 5 -9.55 -24.11 -20.64
N ASN A 6 -9.81 -24.04 -19.36
CA ASN A 6 -10.70 -23.02 -18.81
C ASN A 6 -9.95 -21.70 -18.71
N TYR A 7 -10.32 -20.73 -19.51
CA TYR A 7 -9.82 -19.36 -19.41
C TYR A 7 -10.68 -18.59 -18.42
N VAL A 8 -10.11 -18.26 -17.26
CA VAL A 8 -10.73 -17.32 -16.32
C VAL A 8 -10.13 -15.95 -16.63
N LEU A 9 -10.97 -14.99 -17.00
CA LEU A 9 -10.54 -13.60 -17.06
C LEU A 9 -10.16 -13.17 -15.65
N PRO A 10 -8.96 -12.64 -15.44
CA PRO A 10 -8.63 -12.00 -14.17
C PRO A 10 -9.63 -10.86 -13.90
N PRO A 11 -9.82 -10.46 -12.62
CA PRO A 11 -10.60 -9.26 -12.32
C PRO A 11 -10.17 -8.15 -13.28
N PRO A 12 -11.11 -7.49 -13.99
CA PRO A 12 -10.85 -6.79 -15.25
C PRO A 12 -9.86 -5.62 -15.19
N MET A 13 -9.15 -5.47 -14.07
CA MET A 13 -8.30 -4.32 -13.86
C MET A 13 -6.85 -4.62 -13.49
N ILE A 14 -6.65 -5.62 -12.67
CA ILE A 14 -5.30 -6.04 -12.30
C ILE A 14 -4.88 -7.03 -13.37
N GLY A 15 -4.11 -6.63 -14.31
CA GLY A 15 -3.62 -7.48 -15.38
C GLY A 15 -3.80 -6.90 -16.77
N PHE A 16 -4.91 -6.20 -17.06
CA PHE A 16 -5.11 -5.66 -18.40
C PHE A 16 -4.03 -4.65 -18.78
N PHE A 17 -3.70 -3.73 -17.87
CA PHE A 17 -2.65 -2.73 -18.11
C PHE A 17 -1.25 -3.30 -17.87
N GLU A 18 -1.08 -4.11 -16.83
CA GLU A 18 0.19 -4.73 -16.51
C GLU A 18 0.66 -5.63 -17.65
N PHE A 19 -0.17 -6.52 -18.14
CA PHE A 19 0.19 -7.47 -19.19
C PHE A 19 0.48 -6.80 -20.54
N SER A 20 -0.24 -5.73 -20.87
CA SER A 20 -0.01 -5.00 -22.12
C SER A 20 1.25 -4.16 -22.10
N LEU A 21 1.67 -3.68 -20.91
CA LEU A 21 2.87 -2.87 -20.71
C LEU A 21 4.07 -3.66 -20.18
N MET A 22 3.94 -4.96 -19.98
CA MET A 22 5.08 -5.79 -19.61
C MET A 22 6.01 -6.02 -20.82
N PRO A 23 7.33 -6.09 -20.61
CA PRO A 23 8.33 -6.14 -21.68
C PRO A 23 8.28 -7.41 -22.55
N LEU A 24 7.41 -8.37 -22.21
CA LEU A 24 7.21 -9.61 -22.97
C LEU A 24 6.46 -9.42 -24.29
N ARG A 25 5.86 -8.25 -24.51
CA ARG A 25 5.14 -7.89 -25.73
C ARG A 25 6.03 -7.00 -26.61
N GLY A 26 7.19 -7.54 -27.04
CA GLY A 26 8.08 -6.87 -28.00
C GLY A 26 7.44 -6.60 -29.38
N ASP A 27 6.31 -7.22 -29.66
CA ASP A 27 5.46 -6.99 -30.83
C ASP A 27 4.64 -5.68 -30.76
N LEU A 28 4.50 -5.09 -29.58
CA LEU A 28 3.75 -3.84 -29.37
C LEU A 28 4.69 -2.64 -29.25
N ASN A 29 4.30 -1.52 -29.84
CA ASN A 29 5.01 -0.25 -29.65
C ASN A 29 4.75 0.27 -28.23
N GLN A 30 5.66 -0.02 -27.30
CA GLN A 30 5.53 0.30 -25.89
C GLN A 30 5.41 1.81 -25.63
N LYS A 31 6.02 2.66 -26.47
CA LYS A 31 5.91 4.12 -26.36
C LYS A 31 4.48 4.58 -26.64
N VAL A 32 3.92 4.18 -27.79
CA VAL A 32 2.54 4.53 -28.17
C VAL A 32 1.55 4.00 -27.14
N LEU A 33 1.72 2.75 -26.69
CA LEU A 33 0.88 2.16 -25.66
C LEU A 33 0.96 2.94 -24.34
N SER A 34 2.16 3.39 -23.96
CA SER A 34 2.37 4.21 -22.77
C SER A 34 1.71 5.58 -22.86
N GLU A 35 1.76 6.22 -24.02
CA GLU A 35 1.09 7.50 -24.28
C GLU A 35 -0.44 7.35 -24.19
N LEU A 36 -1.01 6.35 -24.86
CA LEU A 36 -2.46 6.07 -24.85
C LEU A 36 -2.94 5.75 -23.43
N LEU A 37 -2.22 4.89 -22.70
CA LEU A 37 -2.57 4.56 -21.34
C LEU A 37 -2.45 5.77 -20.42
N HIS A 38 -1.43 6.60 -20.60
CA HIS A 38 -1.28 7.83 -19.82
C HIS A 38 -2.47 8.78 -20.05
N GLN A 39 -2.91 8.95 -21.29
CA GLN A 39 -4.07 9.74 -21.63
C GLN A 39 -5.33 9.16 -20.96
N TYR A 40 -5.60 7.88 -21.15
CA TYR A 40 -6.77 7.22 -20.60
C TYR A 40 -6.86 7.30 -19.06
N VAL A 41 -5.73 7.07 -18.37
CA VAL A 41 -5.69 7.01 -16.91
C VAL A 41 -5.52 8.38 -16.25
N ARG A 42 -4.80 9.32 -16.90
CA ARG A 42 -4.43 10.59 -16.27
C ARG A 42 -5.19 11.80 -16.80
N VAL A 43 -5.71 11.74 -18.01
CA VAL A 43 -6.40 12.86 -18.66
C VAL A 43 -7.91 12.64 -18.63
N GLU A 44 -8.36 11.49 -19.12
CA GLU A 44 -9.80 11.18 -19.20
C GLU A 44 -10.40 10.78 -17.86
N ASP A 45 -9.65 10.12 -17.00
CA ASP A 45 -9.84 9.73 -15.59
C ASP A 45 -11.20 9.18 -15.11
N ASP A 46 -12.26 9.26 -15.87
CA ASP A 46 -13.60 8.80 -15.49
C ASP A 46 -13.61 7.35 -15.03
N PHE A 47 -12.85 6.51 -15.70
CA PHE A 47 -12.68 5.12 -15.32
C PHE A 47 -12.02 4.96 -13.93
N LEU A 48 -10.94 5.71 -13.67
CA LEU A 48 -10.29 5.67 -12.36
C LEU A 48 -11.19 6.22 -11.27
N LYS A 49 -11.93 7.29 -11.57
CA LYS A 49 -12.87 7.87 -10.64
C LYS A 49 -13.96 6.86 -10.29
N GLU A 50 -14.57 6.22 -11.29
CA GLU A 50 -15.59 5.20 -11.03
C GLU A 50 -15.05 4.03 -10.22
N LEU A 51 -13.83 3.59 -10.54
CA LEU A 51 -13.20 2.45 -9.89
C LEU A 51 -12.86 2.71 -8.43
N PHE A 52 -12.23 3.85 -8.15
CA PHE A 52 -11.64 4.14 -6.85
C PHE A 52 -12.54 4.95 -5.92
N THR A 53 -13.68 5.46 -6.40
CA THR A 53 -14.51 6.35 -5.56
C THR A 53 -15.91 5.84 -5.30
N LYS A 54 -16.28 4.69 -5.86
CA LYS A 54 -17.58 4.04 -5.60
C LYS A 54 -17.44 2.95 -4.53
N GLY A 55 -18.24 3.07 -3.46
CA GLY A 55 -18.26 2.16 -2.33
C GLY A 55 -17.20 2.50 -1.26
N GLU A 56 -17.34 1.90 -0.09
CA GLU A 56 -16.42 2.05 1.04
C GLU A 56 -15.23 1.09 0.96
N THR A 57 -15.47 -0.11 0.42
CA THR A 57 -14.44 -1.14 0.26
C THR A 57 -13.61 -0.87 -1.00
N GLN A 58 -12.35 -0.55 -0.81
CA GLN A 58 -11.42 -0.27 -1.90
C GLN A 58 -10.71 -1.53 -2.40
N VAL A 59 -10.23 -1.48 -3.67
CA VAL A 59 -9.51 -2.59 -4.32
C VAL A 59 -8.17 -2.86 -3.64
N GLY A 60 -7.49 -1.80 -3.22
CA GLY A 60 -6.17 -1.90 -2.63
C GLY A 60 -6.02 -1.11 -1.34
N ARG A 61 -5.02 -1.47 -0.56
CA ARG A 61 -4.66 -0.82 0.69
C ARG A 61 -3.16 -0.54 0.79
N ILE A 62 -2.81 0.29 1.75
CA ILE A 62 -1.42 0.55 2.13
C ILE A 62 -1.01 -0.41 3.24
N PHE A 63 0.21 -0.91 3.15
CA PHE A 63 0.91 -1.57 4.25
C PHE A 63 1.76 -0.55 5.01
N VAL A 64 1.92 -0.77 6.30
CA VAL A 64 2.75 0.11 7.11
C VAL A 64 4.22 -0.05 6.70
N HIS A 65 4.96 1.06 6.68
CA HIS A 65 6.40 1.05 6.46
C HIS A 65 7.10 0.54 7.73
N GLU A 66 7.39 -0.75 7.78
CA GLU A 66 7.89 -1.42 8.98
C GLU A 66 9.14 -0.76 9.61
N PRO A 67 10.10 -0.21 8.83
CA PRO A 67 11.22 0.54 9.41
C PRO A 67 10.83 1.83 10.16
N ALA A 68 9.58 2.30 10.02
CA ALA A 68 9.07 3.46 10.76
C ALA A 68 8.43 3.09 12.11
N LEU A 69 8.29 1.80 12.38
CA LEU A 69 7.71 1.31 13.63
C LEU A 69 8.73 1.45 14.77
N PRO A 70 8.26 1.77 15.98
CA PRO A 70 9.13 1.70 17.16
C PRO A 70 9.64 0.27 17.30
N GLY A 71 10.94 0.10 17.47
CA GLY A 71 11.54 -1.19 17.85
C GLY A 71 10.98 -1.64 19.21
N PRO A 72 11.13 -2.94 19.56
CA PRO A 72 10.83 -3.37 20.92
C PRO A 72 11.62 -2.50 21.88
N GLU A 73 10.92 -1.84 22.81
CA GLU A 73 11.54 -0.98 23.81
C GLU A 73 12.59 -1.77 24.59
N LYS A 74 13.86 -1.39 24.43
CA LYS A 74 14.87 -1.73 25.42
C LYS A 74 14.61 -0.86 26.63
N PRO A 75 14.47 -1.41 27.84
CA PRO A 75 14.32 -0.60 29.02
C PRO A 75 15.55 0.33 29.15
N GLY A 76 15.39 1.63 28.87
CA GLY A 76 16.38 2.65 29.22
C GLY A 76 17.00 3.48 28.11
N GLU A 77 16.75 3.27 26.81
CA GLU A 77 17.33 4.12 25.77
C GLU A 77 16.32 4.49 24.68
N GLY A 78 15.81 5.71 24.75
CA GLY A 78 15.07 6.32 23.66
C GLY A 78 16.00 6.68 22.50
N ARG A 79 16.02 5.87 21.43
CA ARG A 79 16.62 6.26 20.15
C ARG A 79 15.95 5.57 18.98
N PHE A 80 15.49 6.37 18.05
CA PHE A 80 15.11 5.94 16.70
C PHE A 80 16.39 5.62 15.93
N GLY A 81 16.59 4.38 15.59
CA GLY A 81 17.72 3.91 14.78
C GLY A 81 18.16 2.51 15.22
N GLY A 82 17.47 1.47 14.79
CA GLY A 82 17.88 0.08 15.01
C GLY A 82 17.33 -0.83 13.93
N GLU A 83 18.11 -1.80 13.53
CA GLU A 83 17.75 -2.84 12.58
C GLU A 83 16.45 -3.57 12.97
N PRO A 84 15.70 -4.13 11.99
CA PRO A 84 14.41 -4.76 12.24
C PRO A 84 14.55 -6.02 13.12
N GLY A 85 14.30 -5.86 14.42
CA GLY A 85 14.20 -6.98 15.36
C GLY A 85 12.93 -7.78 15.13
N ILE A 86 13.09 -9.08 14.98
CA ILE A 86 12.00 -10.06 14.85
C ILE A 86 11.28 -10.15 16.21
N MET A 87 10.04 -9.69 16.27
CA MET A 87 9.18 -9.97 17.44
C MET A 87 8.49 -11.33 17.25
N THR A 88 8.88 -12.30 18.04
CA THR A 88 8.14 -13.56 18.18
C THR A 88 6.88 -13.31 18.99
N ALA A 89 5.73 -13.75 18.45
CA ALA A 89 4.46 -13.71 19.17
C ALA A 89 4.51 -14.65 20.38
N ALA A 90 4.33 -14.10 21.59
CA ALA A 90 4.07 -14.90 22.77
C ALA A 90 2.60 -15.38 22.75
N ALA A 91 2.41 -16.68 22.66
CA ALA A 91 1.11 -17.33 22.87
C ALA A 91 0.74 -17.29 24.33
N GLY A 92 -0.51 -16.96 24.64
CA GLY A 92 -1.09 -17.16 25.96
C GLY A 92 -2.11 -16.10 26.34
N VAL A 93 -3.35 -16.27 25.90
CA VAL A 93 -4.50 -15.57 26.51
C VAL A 93 -5.41 -16.62 27.10
N THR A 94 -5.37 -16.78 28.42
CA THR A 94 -6.48 -17.37 29.19
C THR A 94 -7.46 -16.25 29.54
N ALA A 95 -8.72 -16.46 29.20
CA ALA A 95 -9.80 -15.58 29.59
C ALA A 95 -10.09 -15.78 31.08
N ASP A 96 -10.12 -14.66 31.82
CA ASP A 96 -10.93 -14.61 33.03
C ASP A 96 -11.55 -13.22 33.19
N ALA A 97 -12.81 -13.20 33.54
CA ALA A 97 -13.64 -12.01 33.68
C ALA A 97 -13.54 -11.46 35.10
N GLY A 98 -13.31 -10.15 35.22
CA GLY A 98 -13.35 -9.49 36.54
C GLY A 98 -13.28 -7.98 36.39
N ASP A 99 -14.32 -7.38 36.89
CA ASP A 99 -14.75 -5.98 36.96
C ASP A 99 -13.83 -5.03 37.75
N HIS A 100 -13.99 -3.72 37.48
CA HIS A 100 -13.70 -2.47 38.21
C HIS A 100 -12.39 -1.70 38.04
N GLY A 101 -12.60 -0.40 37.76
CA GLY A 101 -11.84 0.71 38.35
C GLY A 101 -11.06 1.59 37.39
N HIS A 102 -11.68 2.71 36.97
CA HIS A 102 -10.98 3.87 36.42
C HIS A 102 -9.89 4.39 37.34
N GLN A 103 -8.65 4.44 36.84
CA GLN A 103 -7.71 5.50 37.24
C GLN A 103 -6.76 5.75 36.07
N GLY A 104 -6.66 7.04 35.66
CA GLY A 104 -5.81 7.49 34.57
C GLY A 104 -4.31 7.35 34.90
N ALA A 105 -3.61 6.71 34.00
CA ALA A 105 -2.17 6.84 33.84
C ALA A 105 -1.88 6.92 32.35
N ASN A 106 -1.11 7.92 31.91
CA ASN A 106 -0.61 8.09 30.56
C ASN A 106 0.32 6.92 30.19
N GLU A 107 -0.25 5.79 29.84
CA GLU A 107 0.46 4.76 29.11
C GLU A 107 0.56 5.22 27.66
N VAL A 108 1.77 5.52 27.20
CA VAL A 108 2.10 5.55 25.78
C VAL A 108 1.86 4.12 25.29
N GLY A 109 0.65 3.86 24.81
CA GLY A 109 0.20 2.54 24.44
C GLY A 109 1.16 1.92 23.42
N SER A 110 1.59 0.72 23.71
CA SER A 110 2.35 -0.13 22.79
C SER A 110 1.59 -0.24 21.47
N LEU A 111 2.21 0.20 20.36
CA LEU A 111 1.60 0.18 19.02
C LEU A 111 1.35 -1.27 18.60
N CYS A 112 0.09 -1.69 18.53
CA CYS A 112 -0.27 -3.05 18.14
C CYS A 112 -0.45 -3.16 16.62
N ILE A 113 0.51 -3.82 15.95
CA ILE A 113 0.49 -4.03 14.50
C ILE A 113 0.17 -5.48 14.21
N LEU A 114 -0.92 -5.69 13.49
CA LEU A 114 -1.38 -7.04 13.15
C LEU A 114 -0.59 -7.60 11.95
N ASP A 115 -0.45 -8.91 11.90
CA ASP A 115 0.38 -9.59 10.89
C ASP A 115 -0.03 -9.24 9.45
N TYR A 116 -1.33 -9.15 9.18
CA TYR A 116 -1.81 -8.78 7.85
C TYR A 116 -1.48 -7.32 7.45
N GLU A 117 -1.04 -6.46 8.38
CA GLU A 117 -0.63 -5.08 8.11
C GLU A 117 0.84 -4.99 7.67
N ARG A 118 1.58 -6.08 7.74
CA ARG A 118 3.01 -6.17 7.45
C ARG A 118 3.26 -6.83 6.10
N ALA A 119 4.03 -6.17 5.26
CA ALA A 119 4.48 -6.75 3.98
C ALA A 119 5.41 -7.95 4.20
N THR A 120 6.24 -7.92 5.25
CA THR A 120 7.12 -9.05 5.58
C THR A 120 6.36 -10.33 5.91
N GLU A 121 5.23 -10.26 6.61
CA GLU A 121 4.42 -11.43 6.93
C GLU A 121 3.74 -12.03 5.69
N VAL A 122 3.26 -11.18 4.78
CA VAL A 122 2.76 -11.65 3.48
C VAL A 122 3.84 -12.42 2.72
N ILE A 123 5.06 -11.90 2.68
CA ILE A 123 6.20 -12.57 2.01
C ILE A 123 6.53 -13.90 2.67
N LYS A 124 6.56 -13.96 4.00
CA LYS A 124 6.91 -15.19 4.75
C LYS A 124 5.88 -16.30 4.56
N THR A 125 4.59 -15.94 4.56
CA THR A 125 3.48 -16.91 4.55
C THR A 125 3.02 -17.32 3.15
N ALA A 126 3.42 -16.58 2.10
CA ALA A 126 3.02 -16.88 0.73
C ALA A 126 3.52 -18.24 0.25
N SER A 127 2.68 -18.99 -0.47
CA SER A 127 3.03 -20.28 -1.10
C SER A 127 3.90 -20.11 -2.34
N TYR A 128 3.63 -19.07 -3.13
CA TYR A 128 4.40 -18.68 -4.32
C TYR A 128 4.77 -17.20 -4.23
N ARG A 129 5.94 -16.84 -4.78
CA ARG A 129 6.47 -15.47 -4.84
C ARG A 129 6.99 -15.22 -6.24
N GLY A 130 6.47 -14.17 -6.89
CA GLY A 130 6.88 -13.74 -8.22
C GLY A 130 7.26 -12.27 -8.20
N ILE A 131 8.29 -11.92 -8.97
CA ILE A 131 8.71 -10.53 -9.20
C ILE A 131 8.48 -10.18 -10.66
N SER A 132 7.87 -9.05 -10.87
CA SER A 132 7.57 -8.49 -12.18
C SER A 132 8.06 -7.05 -12.31
N LEU A 133 8.11 -6.59 -13.54
CA LEU A 133 8.37 -5.20 -13.86
C LEU A 133 7.24 -4.29 -13.31
N CYS A 134 7.62 -3.16 -12.76
CA CYS A 134 6.65 -2.13 -12.38
C CYS A 134 6.14 -1.41 -13.64
N TYR A 135 4.94 -1.78 -14.11
CA TYR A 135 4.37 -1.20 -15.33
C TYR A 135 4.19 0.32 -15.26
N CYS A 136 3.87 0.88 -14.10
CA CYS A 136 3.74 2.33 -13.91
C CYS A 136 5.06 3.05 -14.19
N ARG A 137 6.19 2.53 -13.66
CA ARG A 137 7.53 3.09 -13.90
C ARG A 137 7.99 2.85 -15.32
N HIS A 138 7.73 1.67 -15.86
CA HIS A 138 8.03 1.32 -17.25
C HIS A 138 7.30 2.27 -18.22
N LYS A 139 5.98 2.46 -18.03
CA LYS A 139 5.21 3.45 -18.77
C LYS A 139 5.83 4.84 -18.69
N MET A 140 6.18 5.29 -17.49
CA MET A 140 6.77 6.61 -17.30
C MET A 140 8.18 6.72 -17.90
N ALA A 141 8.93 5.62 -17.98
CA ALA A 141 10.23 5.59 -18.68
C ALA A 141 10.06 5.85 -20.18
N HIS A 142 9.08 5.24 -20.83
CA HIS A 142 8.77 5.50 -22.24
C HIS A 142 8.28 6.93 -22.50
N LEU A 143 7.76 7.60 -21.48
CA LEU A 143 7.39 9.02 -21.53
C LEU A 143 8.53 9.97 -21.12
N GLY A 144 9.72 9.46 -20.81
CA GLY A 144 10.86 10.26 -20.34
C GLY A 144 10.65 10.92 -18.96
N ARG A 145 9.79 10.36 -18.10
CA ARG A 145 9.39 10.93 -16.80
C ARG A 145 9.52 9.95 -15.63
N ALA A 146 10.18 8.81 -15.80
CA ALA A 146 10.38 7.85 -14.73
C ALA A 146 11.35 8.39 -13.66
N CYS A 147 11.16 7.94 -12.43
CA CYS A 147 12.16 8.11 -11.37
C CYS A 147 13.20 6.97 -11.41
N ASP A 148 14.28 7.15 -10.65
CA ASP A 148 15.41 6.21 -10.58
C ASP A 148 15.17 4.97 -9.71
N ALA A 149 13.95 4.78 -9.17
CA ALA A 149 13.63 3.62 -8.36
C ALA A 149 13.63 2.34 -9.21
N PRO A 150 13.98 1.16 -8.63
CA PRO A 150 14.05 -0.10 -9.35
C PRO A 150 12.76 -0.43 -10.09
N GLN A 151 12.87 -1.01 -11.29
CA GLN A 151 11.72 -1.40 -12.08
C GLN A 151 11.23 -2.82 -11.75
N GLU A 152 12.12 -3.79 -11.56
CA GLU A 152 11.79 -5.17 -11.20
C GLU A 152 11.56 -5.32 -9.70
N ILE A 153 10.43 -4.81 -9.23
CA ILE A 153 10.12 -4.73 -7.81
C ILE A 153 8.63 -4.89 -7.47
N CYS A 154 7.78 -5.16 -8.47
CA CYS A 154 6.39 -5.51 -8.22
C CYS A 154 6.31 -6.98 -7.79
N MET A 155 5.73 -7.20 -6.62
CA MET A 155 5.64 -8.50 -5.98
C MET A 155 4.26 -9.10 -6.17
N THR A 156 4.21 -10.36 -6.55
CA THR A 156 2.96 -11.15 -6.60
C THR A 156 3.10 -12.39 -5.73
N PHE A 157 1.98 -12.86 -5.18
CA PHE A 157 1.96 -13.92 -4.20
C PHE A 157 0.88 -14.96 -4.51
N ASN A 158 1.04 -16.16 -3.96
CA ASN A 158 0.07 -17.25 -3.99
C ASN A 158 -0.36 -17.63 -5.44
N GLU A 159 -1.63 -17.91 -5.70
CA GLU A 159 -2.12 -18.31 -7.01
C GLU A 159 -1.87 -17.29 -8.13
N PRO A 160 -2.03 -15.97 -7.92
CA PRO A 160 -1.60 -14.98 -8.91
C PRO A 160 -0.12 -15.11 -9.30
N ALA A 161 0.78 -15.31 -8.31
CA ALA A 161 2.21 -15.52 -8.61
C ALA A 161 2.43 -16.81 -9.41
N ARG A 162 1.79 -17.91 -9.02
CA ARG A 162 1.88 -19.18 -9.74
C ARG A 162 1.47 -19.05 -11.20
N ALA A 163 0.34 -18.34 -11.47
CA ALA A 163 -0.13 -18.11 -12.81
C ALA A 163 0.85 -17.24 -13.62
N LEU A 164 1.32 -16.12 -13.06
CA LEU A 164 2.25 -15.23 -13.74
C LEU A 164 3.59 -15.88 -14.04
N ILE A 165 4.12 -16.69 -13.11
CA ILE A 165 5.36 -17.46 -13.31
C ILE A 165 5.17 -18.49 -14.42
N LYS A 166 4.05 -19.25 -14.40
CA LYS A 166 3.72 -20.24 -15.43
C LYS A 166 3.68 -19.61 -16.84
N HIS A 167 3.16 -18.40 -16.95
CA HIS A 167 3.03 -17.68 -18.22
C HIS A 167 4.20 -16.73 -18.51
N GLN A 168 5.30 -16.83 -17.75
CA GLN A 168 6.54 -16.05 -17.93
C GLN A 168 6.34 -14.51 -17.80
N HIS A 169 5.30 -14.10 -17.08
CA HIS A 169 5.04 -12.68 -16.75
C HIS A 169 5.67 -12.26 -15.42
N ALA A 170 6.13 -13.20 -14.62
CA ALA A 170 6.88 -12.97 -13.40
C ALA A 170 8.02 -13.98 -13.28
N ARG A 171 9.10 -13.57 -12.65
CA ARG A 171 10.20 -14.42 -12.25
C ARG A 171 9.93 -14.99 -10.85
N ALA A 172 10.06 -16.31 -10.69
CA ALA A 172 9.99 -16.94 -9.37
C ALA A 172 11.18 -16.51 -8.50
N VAL A 173 10.91 -16.23 -7.23
CA VAL A 173 11.93 -15.83 -6.26
C VAL A 173 11.78 -16.57 -4.94
N SER A 174 12.90 -16.71 -4.22
CA SER A 174 12.89 -17.23 -2.85
C SER A 174 12.26 -16.24 -1.87
N LYS A 175 11.98 -16.70 -0.67
CA LYS A 175 11.52 -15.83 0.42
C LYS A 175 12.57 -14.77 0.77
N GLU A 176 13.80 -15.17 0.85
CA GLU A 176 14.96 -14.35 1.20
C GLU A 176 15.15 -13.25 0.15
N GLU A 177 15.18 -13.61 -1.13
CA GLU A 177 15.30 -12.65 -2.23
C GLU A 177 14.12 -11.64 -2.24
N CYS A 178 12.90 -12.12 -1.98
CA CYS A 178 11.73 -11.23 -1.91
C CYS A 178 11.82 -10.24 -0.74
N LEU A 179 12.33 -10.67 0.43
CA LEU A 179 12.59 -9.78 1.57
C LEU A 179 13.69 -8.77 1.27
N ASP A 180 14.74 -9.19 0.54
CA ASP A 180 15.81 -8.28 0.10
C ASP A 180 15.28 -7.20 -0.86
N LEU A 181 14.43 -7.59 -1.79
CA LEU A 181 13.77 -6.64 -2.70
C LEU A 181 12.84 -5.69 -1.94
N LEU A 182 12.15 -6.16 -0.89
CA LEU A 182 11.36 -5.28 -0.04
C LEU A 182 12.25 -4.26 0.69
N ARG A 183 13.42 -4.71 1.19
CA ARG A 183 14.39 -3.80 1.83
C ARG A 183 14.91 -2.74 0.86
N ILE A 184 15.24 -3.13 -0.37
CA ILE A 184 15.61 -2.19 -1.45
C ILE A 184 14.46 -1.21 -1.71
N ALA A 185 13.21 -1.67 -1.73
CA ALA A 185 12.06 -0.77 -1.86
C ALA A 185 11.97 0.25 -0.72
N TRP A 186 12.25 -0.16 0.50
CA TRP A 186 12.31 0.75 1.64
C TRP A 186 13.42 1.78 1.53
N GLU A 187 14.60 1.38 1.08
CA GLU A 187 15.73 2.29 0.84
C GLU A 187 15.39 3.36 -0.19
N HIS A 188 14.67 2.97 -1.23
CA HIS A 188 14.14 3.88 -2.26
C HIS A 188 12.87 4.64 -1.83
N LYS A 189 12.46 4.57 -0.56
CA LYS A 189 11.30 5.29 0.01
C LYS A 189 9.99 4.98 -0.72
N LEU A 190 9.85 3.73 -1.15
CA LEU A 190 8.64 3.27 -1.84
C LEU A 190 7.57 2.84 -0.84
N VAL A 191 6.33 3.13 -1.17
CA VAL A 191 5.16 2.73 -0.38
C VAL A 191 4.68 1.36 -0.84
N GLN A 192 4.40 0.48 0.10
CA GLN A 192 3.82 -0.82 -0.17
C GLN A 192 2.30 -0.67 -0.33
N PHE A 193 1.82 -0.86 -1.55
CA PHE A 193 0.40 -0.87 -1.92
C PHE A 193 0.02 -2.26 -2.42
N GLY A 194 -1.02 -2.87 -1.87
CA GLY A 194 -1.38 -4.23 -2.27
C GLY A 194 -2.85 -4.55 -2.09
N SER A 195 -3.20 -5.82 -2.26
CA SER A 195 -4.57 -6.32 -2.13
C SER A 195 -5.20 -5.93 -0.80
N ASN A 196 -6.43 -5.44 -0.83
CA ASN A 196 -7.16 -5.04 0.38
C ASN A 196 -7.86 -6.24 1.03
N VAL A 197 -7.07 -7.23 1.46
CA VAL A 197 -7.55 -8.43 2.13
C VAL A 197 -6.64 -8.81 3.30
N ARG A 198 -7.16 -9.60 4.25
CA ARG A 198 -6.39 -10.11 5.39
C ARG A 198 -5.63 -11.38 5.04
N GLU A 199 -6.23 -12.24 4.23
CA GLU A 199 -5.69 -13.54 3.84
C GLU A 199 -5.57 -13.66 2.33
N GLY A 200 -4.56 -14.39 1.85
CA GLY A 200 -4.38 -14.63 0.42
C GLY A 200 -4.03 -13.39 -0.38
N VAL A 201 -3.26 -12.46 0.20
CA VAL A 201 -2.77 -11.28 -0.52
C VAL A 201 -2.15 -11.71 -1.85
N GLY A 202 -2.66 -11.17 -2.96
CA GLY A 202 -2.22 -11.55 -4.31
C GLY A 202 -1.05 -10.73 -4.83
N PHE A 203 -0.91 -9.49 -4.39
CA PHE A 203 0.17 -8.61 -4.82
C PHE A 203 0.53 -7.55 -3.78
N ILE A 204 1.78 -7.11 -3.82
CA ILE A 204 2.27 -5.88 -3.18
C ILE A 204 3.14 -5.15 -4.19
N CYS A 205 2.67 -3.98 -4.63
CA CYS A 205 3.44 -3.03 -5.42
C CYS A 205 4.31 -2.18 -4.51
N ASN A 206 5.50 -1.81 -4.99
CA ASN A 206 6.41 -0.87 -4.34
C ASN A 206 6.34 0.48 -5.07
N CYS A 207 5.51 1.37 -4.57
CA CYS A 207 5.01 2.55 -5.27
C CYS A 207 5.79 3.82 -4.93
N CYS A 208 6.12 4.61 -5.94
CA CYS A 208 6.59 5.99 -5.77
C CYS A 208 5.46 7.00 -5.97
N GLY A 209 5.59 8.19 -5.38
CA GLY A 209 4.60 9.25 -5.56
C GLY A 209 4.53 9.84 -6.98
N CYS A 210 5.55 9.67 -7.81
CA CYS A 210 5.65 10.30 -9.14
C CYS A 210 5.09 9.45 -10.28
N CYS A 211 5.38 8.15 -10.32
CA CYS A 211 5.03 7.27 -11.43
C CYS A 211 3.75 6.47 -11.20
N CYS A 212 3.48 6.06 -9.96
CA CYS A 212 2.41 5.11 -9.64
C CYS A 212 1.02 5.70 -9.89
N GLU A 213 0.16 4.93 -10.60
CA GLU A 213 -1.20 5.34 -10.90
C GLU A 213 -2.08 5.37 -9.63
N ALA A 214 -1.92 4.40 -8.73
CA ALA A 214 -2.64 4.38 -7.47
C ALA A 214 -2.31 5.60 -6.57
N MET A 215 -1.02 5.98 -6.47
CA MET A 215 -0.61 7.16 -5.72
C MET A 215 -1.08 8.46 -6.38
N ALA A 216 -1.17 8.48 -7.71
CA ALA A 216 -1.72 9.62 -8.43
C ALA A 216 -3.23 9.75 -8.22
N ALA A 217 -3.96 8.64 -8.25
CA ALA A 217 -5.38 8.60 -7.91
C ALA A 217 -5.61 9.06 -6.45
N ALA A 218 -4.80 8.58 -5.51
CA ALA A 218 -4.88 9.00 -4.11
C ALA A 218 -4.65 10.51 -3.93
N ARG A 219 -3.77 11.15 -4.71
CA ARG A 219 -3.61 12.61 -4.68
C ARG A 219 -4.77 13.35 -5.31
N ARG A 220 -5.29 12.83 -6.42
CA ARG A 220 -6.34 13.50 -7.19
C ARG A 220 -7.71 13.36 -6.53
N PHE A 221 -8.02 12.19 -6.02
CA PHE A 221 -9.29 11.82 -5.43
C PHE A 221 -9.22 11.59 -3.92
N GLY A 222 -8.20 12.12 -3.24
CA GLY A 222 -7.89 11.81 -1.84
C GLY A 222 -9.07 11.94 -0.88
N LEU A 223 -9.90 12.97 -1.06
CA LEU A 223 -11.11 13.17 -0.24
C LEU A 223 -12.20 12.11 -0.45
N LEU A 224 -12.11 11.32 -1.51
CA LEU A 224 -13.02 10.20 -1.81
C LEU A 224 -12.42 8.85 -1.38
N HIS A 225 -11.29 8.87 -0.65
CA HIS A 225 -10.60 7.71 -0.08
C HIS A 225 -10.39 6.55 -1.08
N PRO A 226 -9.72 6.78 -2.22
CA PRO A 226 -9.60 5.80 -3.31
C PRO A 226 -8.76 4.56 -2.94
N ILE A 227 -8.04 4.62 -1.82
CA ILE A 227 -7.18 3.56 -1.30
C ILE A 227 -7.42 3.42 0.20
N HIS A 228 -7.56 2.20 0.70
CA HIS A 228 -7.59 1.96 2.14
C HIS A 228 -6.25 2.36 2.79
N THR A 229 -6.37 3.14 3.84
CA THR A 229 -5.23 3.60 4.64
C THR A 229 -4.75 2.48 5.57
N THR A 230 -3.60 2.67 6.20
CA THR A 230 -3.22 1.87 7.37
C THR A 230 -4.03 2.29 8.60
N ASN A 231 -4.00 1.48 9.65
CA ASN A 231 -4.61 1.80 10.94
C ASN A 231 -3.79 2.81 11.76
N PHE A 232 -2.86 3.53 11.13
CA PHE A 232 -1.95 4.46 11.78
C PHE A 232 -2.01 5.84 11.16
N LEU A 233 -1.70 6.86 11.97
CA LEU A 233 -1.52 8.25 11.56
C LEU A 233 -0.21 8.79 12.13
N PRO A 234 0.54 9.61 11.37
CA PRO A 234 1.67 10.36 11.92
C PRO A 234 1.16 11.49 12.84
N VAL A 235 1.75 11.56 14.03
CA VAL A 235 1.56 12.67 14.98
C VAL A 235 2.84 13.50 15.03
N LEU A 236 2.68 14.81 15.03
CA LEU A 236 3.80 15.74 14.97
C LEU A 236 4.02 16.45 16.31
N GLU A 237 5.23 16.37 16.82
CA GLU A 237 5.71 17.23 17.91
C GLU A 237 6.28 18.53 17.34
N THR A 238 5.44 19.56 17.26
CA THR A 238 5.80 20.84 16.65
C THR A 238 7.00 21.51 17.34
N GLY A 239 7.21 21.24 18.63
CA GLY A 239 8.36 21.73 19.41
C GLY A 239 9.70 21.22 18.85
N LYS A 240 9.77 19.96 18.45
CA LYS A 240 10.97 19.33 17.87
C LYS A 240 11.15 19.65 16.39
N CYS A 241 10.10 20.05 15.68
CA CYS A 241 10.13 20.27 14.24
C CYS A 241 10.97 21.48 13.85
N LYS A 242 11.99 21.27 13.02
CA LYS A 242 12.85 22.33 12.47
C LYS A 242 12.39 22.88 11.11
N GLY A 243 11.30 22.36 10.55
CA GLY A 243 10.76 22.80 9.27
C GLY A 243 11.62 22.48 8.05
N CYS A 244 12.42 21.40 8.11
CA CYS A 244 13.36 21.01 7.04
C CYS A 244 12.69 20.52 5.74
N GLY A 245 11.41 20.15 5.77
CA GLY A 245 10.63 19.75 4.60
C GLY A 245 10.82 18.31 4.12
N ARG A 246 11.68 17.49 4.75
CA ARG A 246 11.90 16.09 4.32
C ARG A 246 10.63 15.26 4.34
N CYS A 247 9.77 15.43 5.34
CA CYS A 247 8.46 14.77 5.43
C CYS A 247 7.50 15.19 4.29
N VAL A 248 7.63 16.42 3.79
CA VAL A 248 6.85 16.90 2.65
C VAL A 248 7.34 16.27 1.36
N SER A 249 8.66 16.25 1.13
CA SER A 249 9.25 15.73 -0.11
C SER A 249 9.04 14.22 -0.27
N VAL A 250 8.99 13.45 0.84
CA VAL A 250 8.82 12.00 0.80
C VAL A 250 7.36 11.58 0.70
N CYS A 251 6.40 12.47 1.02
CA CYS A 251 4.99 12.11 1.07
C CYS A 251 4.44 11.78 -0.33
N PRO A 252 4.01 10.52 -0.60
CA PRO A 252 3.62 10.10 -1.93
C PRO A 252 2.30 10.73 -2.39
N VAL A 253 1.48 11.22 -1.46
CA VAL A 253 0.15 11.79 -1.73
C VAL A 253 0.02 13.26 -1.34
N ALA A 254 1.13 13.92 -1.01
CA ALA A 254 1.18 15.33 -0.63
C ALA A 254 0.31 15.67 0.61
N ALA A 255 0.12 14.72 1.53
CA ALA A 255 -0.60 14.94 2.79
C ALA A 255 0.19 15.79 3.80
N MET A 256 1.50 16.01 3.59
CA MET A 256 2.37 16.82 4.43
C MET A 256 2.64 18.16 3.77
N SER A 257 2.60 19.24 4.54
CA SER A 257 2.92 20.60 4.10
C SER A 257 3.77 21.33 5.14
N LEU A 258 4.42 22.43 4.74
CA LEU A 258 5.08 23.36 5.67
C LEU A 258 4.20 24.59 5.86
N VAL A 259 3.94 24.92 7.12
CA VAL A 259 3.20 26.13 7.51
C VAL A 259 4.03 27.00 8.47
N THR A 260 3.69 28.26 8.61
CA THR A 260 4.30 29.14 9.62
C THR A 260 3.93 28.66 11.01
N ALA A 261 4.90 28.62 11.92
CA ALA A 261 4.71 28.09 13.27
C ALA A 261 3.89 28.98 14.21
N SER A 262 3.46 30.16 13.78
CA SER A 262 2.78 31.17 14.62
C SER A 262 3.53 31.49 15.92
N ASP A 263 4.87 31.45 15.89
CA ASP A 263 5.73 31.81 17.02
C ASP A 263 6.10 33.30 16.95
N PRO A 264 5.63 34.13 17.87
CA PRO A 264 5.92 35.58 17.85
C PRO A 264 7.41 35.90 17.92
N ARG A 265 8.21 35.01 18.58
CA ARG A 265 9.66 35.18 18.71
C ARG A 265 10.42 34.75 17.46
N LYS A 266 9.81 33.92 16.62
CA LYS A 266 10.40 33.37 15.39
C LYS A 266 9.41 33.38 14.23
N PRO A 267 9.03 34.56 13.70
CA PRO A 267 7.94 34.69 12.73
C PRO A 267 8.20 33.97 11.41
N LYS A 268 9.45 33.66 11.07
CA LYS A 268 9.83 32.92 9.86
C LYS A 268 9.96 31.40 10.10
N ARG A 269 9.75 30.92 11.33
CA ARG A 269 9.83 29.50 11.64
C ARG A 269 8.70 28.75 10.90
N LYS A 270 9.07 27.69 10.19
CA LYS A 270 8.13 26.76 9.57
C LYS A 270 8.06 25.46 10.37
N VAL A 271 6.92 24.82 10.37
CA VAL A 271 6.70 23.49 10.94
C VAL A 271 5.90 22.64 9.96
N ALA A 272 6.05 21.35 10.04
CA ALA A 272 5.24 20.42 9.26
C ALA A 272 3.80 20.44 9.75
N ARG A 273 2.86 20.25 8.80
CA ARG A 273 1.43 20.09 9.03
C ARG A 273 0.93 18.89 8.26
N LEU A 274 0.14 18.05 8.89
CA LEU A 274 -0.51 16.90 8.29
C LEU A 274 -1.95 17.26 7.87
N SER A 275 -2.35 16.82 6.68
CA SER A 275 -3.76 16.67 6.30
C SER A 275 -4.14 15.19 6.54
N GLU A 276 -4.89 14.94 7.61
CA GLU A 276 -5.25 13.57 8.01
C GLU A 276 -6.14 12.88 6.98
N GLU A 277 -7.01 13.66 6.33
CA GLU A 277 -7.93 13.19 5.28
C GLU A 277 -7.21 12.63 4.05
N LEU A 278 -6.04 13.19 3.71
CA LEU A 278 -5.23 12.73 2.59
C LEU A 278 -4.21 11.66 2.99
N CYS A 279 -3.98 11.51 4.29
CA CYS A 279 -2.89 10.69 4.79
C CYS A 279 -3.20 9.20 4.67
N LEU A 280 -2.34 8.46 3.96
CA LEU A 280 -2.43 7.00 3.83
C LEU A 280 -1.92 6.24 5.07
N GLY A 281 -1.26 6.91 6.01
CA GLY A 281 -0.69 6.28 7.20
C GLY A 281 0.52 5.38 6.92
N CYS A 282 1.20 5.56 5.80
CA CYS A 282 2.29 4.67 5.38
C CYS A 282 3.54 4.73 6.27
N GLY A 283 3.78 5.83 7.01
CA GLY A 283 4.91 5.97 7.93
C GLY A 283 6.22 6.51 7.31
N LEU A 284 6.32 6.76 6.01
CA LEU A 284 7.55 7.26 5.37
C LEU A 284 8.06 8.57 5.99
N CYS A 285 7.16 9.49 6.34
CA CYS A 285 7.52 10.76 6.98
C CYS A 285 8.15 10.58 8.36
N VAL A 286 7.82 9.51 9.07
CA VAL A 286 8.42 9.17 10.37
C VAL A 286 9.88 8.82 10.19
N ARG A 287 10.18 7.89 9.29
CA ARG A 287 11.55 7.46 8.97
C ARG A 287 12.43 8.62 8.51
N GLU A 288 11.89 9.52 7.70
CA GLU A 288 12.65 10.62 7.10
C GLU A 288 12.82 11.83 8.02
N CYS A 289 12.23 11.82 9.22
CA CYS A 289 12.35 12.92 10.15
C CYS A 289 13.64 12.82 10.97
N PRO A 290 14.67 13.66 10.70
CA PRO A 290 15.96 13.56 11.39
C PRO A 290 15.89 13.98 12.88
N GLU A 291 14.83 14.72 13.24
CA GLU A 291 14.64 15.23 14.61
C GLU A 291 13.74 14.31 15.44
N GLY A 292 13.26 13.18 14.89
CA GLY A 292 12.28 12.33 15.58
C GLY A 292 10.99 13.07 15.97
N ALA A 293 10.65 14.13 15.24
CA ALA A 293 9.49 14.97 15.55
C ALA A 293 8.16 14.36 15.03
N ILE A 294 8.20 13.18 14.44
CA ILE A 294 7.01 12.50 13.88
C ILE A 294 7.02 11.07 14.38
N ALA A 295 5.91 10.63 14.95
CA ALA A 295 5.68 9.26 15.40
C ALA A 295 4.36 8.71 14.83
N LEU A 296 4.21 7.40 14.71
CA LEU A 296 2.93 6.78 14.36
C LEU A 296 2.07 6.61 15.61
N LYS A 297 0.77 6.89 15.46
CA LYS A 297 -0.27 6.62 16.44
C LYS A 297 -1.39 5.82 15.78
N GLU A 298 -2.06 4.96 16.53
CA GLU A 298 -3.26 4.26 16.05
C GLU A 298 -4.38 5.26 15.71
N ARG A 299 -5.14 4.95 14.65
CA ARG A 299 -6.37 5.68 14.32
C ARG A 299 -7.44 5.38 15.36
N ALA A 300 -8.31 6.36 15.67
CA ALA A 300 -9.43 6.18 16.59
C ALA A 300 -10.40 5.09 16.11
N GLN A 301 -10.59 4.99 14.78
CA GLN A 301 -11.39 3.94 14.16
C GLN A 301 -10.48 3.03 13.34
N ARG A 302 -10.48 1.75 13.68
CA ARG A 302 -9.70 0.73 12.99
C ARG A 302 -10.42 0.26 11.73
N ILE A 303 -9.71 0.23 10.61
CA ILE A 303 -10.19 -0.31 9.34
C ILE A 303 -9.82 -1.79 9.29
N ILE A 304 -10.83 -2.65 9.12
CA ILE A 304 -10.64 -4.10 9.02
C ILE A 304 -10.87 -4.50 7.55
N PRO A 305 -9.82 -4.92 6.82
CA PRO A 305 -9.98 -5.37 5.44
C PRO A 305 -10.88 -6.61 5.33
N PRO A 306 -11.51 -6.86 4.17
CA PRO A 306 -12.19 -8.12 3.89
C PRO A 306 -11.29 -9.34 4.14
N LEU A 307 -11.89 -10.49 4.47
CA LEU A 307 -11.14 -11.70 4.79
C LEU A 307 -10.22 -12.10 3.64
N ASN A 308 -10.79 -12.26 2.44
CA ASN A 308 -10.09 -12.69 1.22
C ASN A 308 -10.71 -12.03 -0.03
N ALA A 309 -10.17 -12.34 -1.21
CA ALA A 309 -10.59 -11.75 -2.47
C ALA A 309 -12.08 -12.03 -2.81
N VAL A 310 -12.62 -13.19 -2.45
CA VAL A 310 -14.03 -13.51 -2.67
C VAL A 310 -14.92 -12.64 -1.77
N HIS A 311 -14.60 -12.56 -0.48
CA HIS A 311 -15.31 -11.66 0.44
C HIS A 311 -15.23 -10.20 -0.04
N GLN A 312 -14.06 -9.73 -0.47
CA GLN A 312 -13.89 -8.39 -1.03
C GLN A 312 -14.81 -8.16 -2.23
N ALA A 313 -14.84 -9.09 -3.19
CA ALA A 313 -15.67 -8.96 -4.39
C ALA A 313 -17.17 -8.88 -4.05
N VAL A 314 -17.63 -9.70 -3.11
CA VAL A 314 -19.03 -9.70 -2.66
C VAL A 314 -19.40 -8.38 -1.98
N VAL A 315 -18.56 -7.92 -1.02
CA VAL A 315 -18.81 -6.65 -0.32
C VAL A 315 -18.83 -5.48 -1.31
N MET A 316 -17.86 -5.39 -2.21
CA MET A 316 -17.82 -4.36 -3.24
C MET A 316 -19.04 -4.40 -4.17
N ALA A 317 -19.54 -5.59 -4.51
CA ALA A 317 -20.73 -5.74 -5.34
C ALA A 317 -22.00 -5.30 -4.60
N VAL A 318 -22.12 -5.60 -3.32
CA VAL A 318 -23.23 -5.13 -2.47
C VAL A 318 -23.21 -3.61 -2.37
N GLU A 319 -22.09 -3.01 -2.00
CA GLU A 319 -21.94 -1.55 -1.85
C GLU A 319 -22.24 -0.79 -3.15
N ARG A 320 -21.96 -1.40 -4.30
CA ARG A 320 -22.19 -0.82 -5.63
C ARG A 320 -23.58 -1.13 -6.20
N GLY A 321 -24.43 -1.88 -5.49
CA GLY A 321 -25.73 -2.33 -5.97
C GLY A 321 -25.65 -3.26 -7.19
N LYS A 322 -24.55 -4.02 -7.34
CA LYS A 322 -24.26 -4.91 -8.48
C LYS A 322 -24.15 -6.39 -8.08
N LEU A 323 -24.70 -6.78 -6.92
CA LEU A 323 -24.65 -8.17 -6.46
C LEU A 323 -25.30 -9.13 -7.45
N GLN A 324 -26.41 -8.72 -8.08
CA GLN A 324 -27.08 -9.52 -9.12
C GLN A 324 -26.12 -9.86 -10.27
N ASN A 325 -25.24 -8.96 -10.68
CA ASN A 325 -24.31 -9.21 -11.77
C ASN A 325 -23.30 -10.32 -11.42
N LEU A 326 -22.84 -10.40 -10.16
CA LEU A 326 -21.98 -11.50 -9.72
C LEU A 326 -22.70 -12.86 -9.77
N ILE A 327 -24.02 -12.88 -9.53
CA ILE A 327 -24.81 -14.11 -9.47
C ILE A 327 -25.26 -14.53 -10.87
N PHE A 328 -25.79 -13.59 -11.65
CA PHE A 328 -26.47 -13.91 -12.92
C PHE A 328 -25.54 -13.80 -14.13
N ASP A 329 -24.63 -12.83 -14.19
CA ASP A 329 -23.72 -12.70 -15.33
C ASP A 329 -22.65 -13.81 -15.36
N SER A 330 -22.28 -14.33 -14.17
CA SER A 330 -21.39 -15.50 -14.08
C SER A 330 -22.06 -16.80 -14.50
N PHE A 331 -23.39 -16.90 -14.38
CA PHE A 331 -24.15 -18.07 -14.85
C PHE A 331 -24.34 -18.07 -16.38
N LEU A 332 -24.46 -16.90 -17.00
CA LEU A 332 -24.62 -16.81 -18.48
C LEU A 332 -23.30 -17.12 -19.21
N THR A 333 -22.16 -16.91 -18.61
CA THR A 333 -20.86 -17.29 -19.18
C THR A 333 -20.53 -18.77 -18.98
N LEU A 334 -21.27 -19.51 -18.14
CA LEU A 334 -21.13 -20.96 -17.97
C LEU A 334 -22.12 -21.78 -18.85
N ALA A 335 -23.06 -21.10 -19.49
CA ALA A 335 -24.12 -21.74 -20.30
C ALA A 335 -23.96 -21.53 -21.83
N VAL A 336 -22.82 -21.00 -22.30
CA VAL A 336 -22.50 -20.87 -23.74
C VAL A 336 -21.24 -21.65 -24.09
#